data_246f4a68dd1c534d7e0227081802557b
#
_entry.id   246f4a68dd1c534d7e0227081802557b
#
_cell.length_a   1.000
_cell.length_b   1.000
_cell.length_c   1.000
_cell.angle_alpha   90.00
_cell.angle_beta   90.00
_cell.angle_gamma   90.00
#
_symmetry.space_group_name_H-M   'P 1'
#
loop_
_entity.id
_entity.type
_entity.pdbx_description
1 polymer ?
#
loop_
_entity_poly.entity_id
_entity_poly.type
_entity_poly.pdbx_seq_one_letter_code
_entity_poly.pdbx_strand_id
1 'polypeptide(L)'
;MSDAATADSISVLDVERKVFRASIGLGIGLAASALVLGLVSGTRVLVFDGAFGSIGNLVSWVSLRVSAAVAQGPTKRFPFGLQALTPLIVVVQGVASAATILYAAFDAVIVITNGGKPVDAGLVAAYSAASTIASFIFVWWINRHARVSDLVGAEAIAWRSGAIRGLVMTIGALAAVVLAALSFTVILDYIDPILVLVSCALVAPLPWRLLRYGVLELLEAAPEPTIAARIDEVITEVGGRFGLGESVVRSAKLGGRLYVEVTFLVGAGTWSVDDEDSVRRAIIEGLRSTGLDLWATIEITADPELLD
;
A
#
# COMPACT_ATOMS: atom_id res chain seq x y z
N MET A 1 13.16 6.49 -34.37
CA MET A 1 12.11 6.47 -33.35
C MET A 1 12.48 5.67 -32.08
N SER A 2 13.44 4.73 -32.13
CA SER A 2 13.89 3.91 -30.98
C SER A 2 14.69 4.71 -29.92
N ASP A 3 15.58 5.61 -30.32
CA ASP A 3 16.49 6.30 -29.38
C ASP A 3 15.80 7.35 -28.50
N ALA A 4 14.76 8.02 -29.00
CA ALA A 4 14.01 9.02 -28.23
C ALA A 4 13.16 8.36 -27.13
N ALA A 5 12.53 7.21 -27.40
CA ALA A 5 11.75 6.47 -26.43
C ALA A 5 12.63 5.85 -25.32
N THR A 6 13.86 5.47 -25.68
CA THR A 6 14.84 4.93 -24.71
C THR A 6 15.40 6.04 -23.81
N ALA A 7 15.65 7.24 -24.37
CA ALA A 7 16.10 8.40 -23.62
C ALA A 7 15.01 8.90 -22.63
N ASP A 8 13.75 8.89 -23.05
CA ASP A 8 12.61 9.29 -22.21
C ASP A 8 12.39 8.32 -21.04
N SER A 9 12.48 7.01 -21.29
CA SER A 9 12.38 5.99 -20.22
C SER A 9 13.51 6.07 -19.20
N ILE A 10 14.74 6.36 -19.63
CA ILE A 10 15.89 6.55 -18.72
C ILE A 10 15.68 7.79 -17.85
N SER A 11 15.15 8.88 -18.38
CA SER A 11 14.87 10.10 -17.62
C SER A 11 13.79 9.88 -16.55
N VAL A 12 12.75 9.10 -16.85
CA VAL A 12 11.69 8.74 -15.89
C VAL A 12 12.25 7.93 -14.72
N LEU A 13 13.04 6.88 -15.00
CA LEU A 13 13.67 6.04 -13.97
C LEU A 13 14.63 6.81 -13.06
N ASP A 14 15.35 7.79 -13.60
CA ASP A 14 16.26 8.62 -12.80
C ASP A 14 15.48 9.56 -11.87
N VAL A 15 14.37 10.13 -12.31
CA VAL A 15 13.48 10.93 -11.47
C VAL A 15 12.86 10.08 -10.37
N GLU A 16 12.34 8.91 -10.69
CA GLU A 16 11.79 7.97 -9.71
C GLU A 16 12.83 7.64 -8.62
N ARG A 17 14.04 7.21 -9.03
CA ARG A 17 15.13 6.89 -8.09
C ARG A 17 15.47 8.05 -7.17
N LYS A 18 15.52 9.28 -7.72
CA LYS A 18 15.80 10.49 -6.94
C LYS A 18 14.72 10.76 -5.91
N VAL A 19 13.44 10.67 -6.33
CA VAL A 19 12.28 10.88 -5.46
C VAL A 19 12.25 9.85 -4.34
N PHE A 20 12.35 8.55 -4.66
CA PHE A 20 12.30 7.50 -3.66
C PHE A 20 13.48 7.54 -2.68
N ARG A 21 14.71 7.84 -3.14
CA ARG A 21 15.85 8.02 -2.24
C ARG A 21 15.66 9.19 -1.28
N ALA A 22 15.14 10.32 -1.78
CA ALA A 22 14.85 11.47 -0.94
C ALA A 22 13.72 11.19 0.06
N SER A 23 12.66 10.51 -0.37
CA SER A 23 11.54 10.08 0.47
C SER A 23 12.00 9.16 1.60
N ILE A 24 12.75 8.10 1.29
CA ILE A 24 13.28 7.16 2.27
C ILE A 24 14.23 7.88 3.23
N GLY A 25 15.14 8.70 2.72
CA GLY A 25 16.10 9.43 3.55
C GLY A 25 15.41 10.39 4.53
N LEU A 26 14.46 11.18 4.06
CA LEU A 26 13.67 12.08 4.90
C LEU A 26 12.81 11.31 5.91
N GLY A 27 12.13 10.23 5.45
CA GLY A 27 11.30 9.38 6.31
C GLY A 27 12.10 8.75 7.45
N ILE A 28 13.29 8.20 7.16
CA ILE A 28 14.19 7.65 8.18
C ILE A 28 14.67 8.77 9.13
N GLY A 29 15.04 9.93 8.60
CA GLY A 29 15.50 11.07 9.40
C GLY A 29 14.41 11.55 10.37
N LEU A 30 13.17 11.71 9.91
CA LEU A 30 12.04 12.10 10.76
C LEU A 30 11.71 11.03 11.80
N ALA A 31 11.63 9.76 11.41
CA ALA A 31 11.31 8.68 12.33
C ALA A 31 12.40 8.51 13.41
N ALA A 32 13.66 8.54 13.03
CA ALA A 32 14.78 8.43 13.96
C ALA A 32 14.85 9.63 14.94
N SER A 33 14.65 10.86 14.44
CA SER A 33 14.63 12.05 15.29
C SER A 33 13.45 12.03 16.26
N ALA A 34 12.27 11.59 15.82
CA ALA A 34 11.11 11.41 16.71
C ALA A 34 11.37 10.40 17.83
N LEU A 35 11.94 9.23 17.46
CA LEU A 35 12.29 8.19 18.44
C LEU A 35 13.31 8.68 19.45
N VAL A 36 14.41 9.29 18.99
CA VAL A 36 15.47 9.77 19.88
C VAL A 36 14.94 10.86 20.81
N LEU A 37 14.26 11.87 20.26
CA LEU A 37 13.69 12.94 21.07
C LEU A 37 12.63 12.44 22.03
N GLY A 38 11.76 11.53 21.57
CA GLY A 38 10.70 10.94 22.40
C GLY A 38 11.27 10.12 23.56
N LEU A 39 12.29 9.30 23.32
CA LEU A 39 12.94 8.49 24.36
C LEU A 39 13.70 9.34 25.37
N VAL A 40 14.44 10.36 24.90
CA VAL A 40 15.21 11.24 25.78
C VAL A 40 14.31 12.16 26.61
N SER A 41 13.24 12.70 26.03
CA SER A 41 12.28 13.57 26.72
C SER A 41 11.20 12.81 27.52
N GLY A 42 11.06 11.49 27.29
CA GLY A 42 9.97 10.67 27.85
C GLY A 42 8.60 10.99 27.26
N THR A 43 8.57 11.62 26.07
CA THR A 43 7.35 12.05 25.35
C THR A 43 6.80 10.91 24.52
N ARG A 44 5.61 10.40 24.88
CA ARG A 44 5.01 9.21 24.25
C ARG A 44 4.56 9.45 22.83
N VAL A 45 4.02 10.63 22.54
CA VAL A 45 3.55 10.94 21.19
C VAL A 45 4.69 10.94 20.17
N LEU A 46 5.90 11.42 20.55
CA LEU A 46 7.07 11.37 19.68
C LEU A 46 7.59 9.93 19.51
N VAL A 47 7.59 9.13 20.59
CA VAL A 47 7.96 7.70 20.51
C VAL A 47 7.00 6.97 19.58
N PHE A 48 5.70 7.22 19.70
CA PHE A 48 4.68 6.62 18.82
C PHE A 48 4.90 7.02 17.36
N ASP A 49 5.07 8.32 17.07
CA ASP A 49 5.25 8.80 15.70
C ASP A 49 6.53 8.21 15.06
N GLY A 50 7.61 8.17 15.81
CA GLY A 50 8.88 7.56 15.37
C GLY A 50 8.79 6.05 15.18
N ALA A 51 8.14 5.33 16.08
CA ALA A 51 7.95 3.88 15.96
C ALA A 51 7.06 3.54 14.75
N PHE A 52 5.94 4.25 14.60
CA PHE A 52 5.03 4.06 13.48
C PHE A 52 5.68 4.38 12.13
N GLY A 53 6.43 5.47 12.05
CA GLY A 53 7.21 5.83 10.86
C GLY A 53 8.32 4.80 10.55
N SER A 54 8.97 4.24 11.58
CA SER A 54 9.99 3.20 11.42
C SER A 54 9.44 1.91 10.83
N ILE A 55 8.21 1.51 11.19
CA ILE A 55 7.53 0.35 10.58
C ILE A 55 7.36 0.59 9.07
N GLY A 56 6.88 1.76 8.67
CA GLY A 56 6.73 2.12 7.27
C GLY A 56 8.05 2.02 6.49
N ASN A 57 9.12 2.59 7.03
CA ASN A 57 10.45 2.54 6.42
C ASN A 57 11.01 1.11 6.31
N LEU A 58 10.84 0.28 7.36
CA LEU A 58 11.27 -1.11 7.35
C LEU A 58 10.53 -1.91 6.28
N VAL A 59 9.21 -1.73 6.20
CA VAL A 59 8.39 -2.39 5.17
C VAL A 59 8.79 -1.95 3.78
N SER A 60 9.05 -0.67 3.55
CA SER A 60 9.54 -0.18 2.25
C SER A 60 10.85 -0.86 1.85
N TRP A 61 11.78 -1.02 2.80
CA TRP A 61 13.04 -1.73 2.55
C TRP A 61 12.82 -3.22 2.25
N VAL A 62 11.96 -3.91 3.00
CA VAL A 62 11.61 -5.32 2.75
C VAL A 62 10.90 -5.48 1.40
N SER A 63 9.99 -4.56 1.06
CA SER A 63 9.27 -4.58 -0.22
C SER A 63 10.21 -4.51 -1.42
N LEU A 64 11.30 -3.74 -1.34
CA LEU A 64 12.34 -3.74 -2.39
C LEU A 64 13.00 -5.12 -2.57
N ARG A 65 13.26 -5.85 -1.46
CA ARG A 65 13.83 -7.20 -1.51
C ARG A 65 12.83 -8.21 -2.09
N VAL A 66 11.57 -8.08 -1.71
CA VAL A 66 10.49 -8.91 -2.23
C VAL A 66 10.26 -8.67 -3.70
N SER A 67 10.19 -7.42 -4.14
CA SER A 67 10.07 -7.08 -5.56
C SER A 67 11.18 -7.73 -6.39
N ALA A 68 12.44 -7.71 -5.91
CA ALA A 68 13.54 -8.37 -6.56
C ALA A 68 13.40 -9.91 -6.58
N ALA A 69 12.84 -10.52 -5.52
CA ALA A 69 12.59 -11.95 -5.46
C ALA A 69 11.45 -12.38 -6.40
N VAL A 70 10.38 -11.60 -6.44
CA VAL A 70 9.23 -11.81 -7.35
C VAL A 70 9.66 -11.70 -8.83
N ALA A 71 10.53 -10.74 -9.14
CA ALA A 71 11.04 -10.52 -10.50
C ALA A 71 11.91 -11.69 -11.03
N GLN A 72 12.40 -12.59 -10.17
CA GLN A 72 13.13 -13.79 -10.60
C GLN A 72 12.23 -14.81 -11.30
N GLY A 73 10.91 -14.68 -11.15
CA GLY A 73 9.95 -15.58 -11.76
C GLY A 73 9.90 -16.99 -11.15
N PRO A 74 9.28 -17.95 -11.85
CA PRO A 74 9.14 -19.33 -11.39
C PRO A 74 10.48 -20.03 -11.20
N THR A 75 10.59 -20.84 -10.13
CA THR A 75 11.76 -21.66 -9.83
C THR A 75 11.33 -23.11 -9.57
N LYS A 76 12.27 -24.06 -9.53
CA LYS A 76 11.95 -25.47 -9.20
C LYS A 76 11.29 -25.62 -7.83
N ARG A 77 11.61 -24.75 -6.87
CA ARG A 77 11.03 -24.77 -5.52
C ARG A 77 9.69 -24.04 -5.45
N PHE A 78 9.50 -23.01 -6.27
CA PHE A 78 8.29 -22.19 -6.37
C PHE A 78 7.84 -22.12 -7.82
N PRO A 79 7.13 -23.16 -8.32
CA PRO A 79 6.76 -23.28 -9.74
C PRO A 79 5.85 -22.15 -10.24
N PHE A 80 5.03 -21.57 -9.38
CA PHE A 80 4.17 -20.43 -9.71
C PHE A 80 4.80 -19.06 -9.40
N GLY A 81 6.08 -19.04 -8.95
CA GLY A 81 6.76 -17.83 -8.51
C GLY A 81 6.46 -17.46 -7.06
N LEU A 82 6.79 -16.25 -6.69
CA LEU A 82 6.70 -15.75 -5.30
C LEU A 82 5.70 -14.57 -5.16
N GLN A 83 4.67 -14.55 -6.00
CA GLN A 83 3.70 -13.44 -6.04
C GLN A 83 3.01 -13.19 -4.70
N ALA A 84 2.74 -14.26 -3.94
CA ALA A 84 2.12 -14.18 -2.61
C ALA A 84 2.95 -13.42 -1.55
N LEU A 85 4.25 -13.21 -1.78
CA LEU A 85 5.08 -12.43 -0.85
C LEU A 85 4.63 -10.97 -0.76
N THR A 86 4.10 -10.40 -1.85
CA THR A 86 3.63 -9.02 -1.86
C THR A 86 2.46 -8.80 -0.89
N PRO A 87 1.32 -9.49 -1.01
CA PRO A 87 0.23 -9.34 -0.04
C PRO A 87 0.61 -9.83 1.37
N LEU A 88 1.50 -10.82 1.50
CA LEU A 88 1.99 -11.27 2.80
C LEU A 88 2.68 -10.13 3.57
N ILE A 89 3.54 -9.35 2.93
CA ILE A 89 4.20 -8.21 3.57
C ILE A 89 3.21 -7.11 3.92
N VAL A 90 2.20 -6.89 3.09
CA VAL A 90 1.11 -5.95 3.41
C VAL A 90 0.37 -6.38 4.68
N VAL A 91 0.09 -7.68 4.84
CA VAL A 91 -0.51 -8.24 6.06
C VAL A 91 0.41 -8.04 7.27
N VAL A 92 1.70 -8.37 7.14
CA VAL A 92 2.68 -8.18 8.22
C VAL A 92 2.77 -6.71 8.65
N GLN A 93 2.76 -5.78 7.69
CA GLN A 93 2.70 -4.35 7.98
C GLN A 93 1.41 -3.97 8.73
N GLY A 94 0.27 -4.49 8.28
CA GLY A 94 -1.02 -4.26 8.93
C GLY A 94 -1.01 -4.73 10.38
N VAL A 95 -0.51 -5.95 10.64
CA VAL A 95 -0.38 -6.50 12.00
C VAL A 95 0.55 -5.66 12.87
N ALA A 96 1.75 -5.33 12.37
CA ALA A 96 2.72 -4.52 13.12
C ALA A 96 2.16 -3.13 13.45
N SER A 97 1.51 -2.48 12.48
CA SER A 97 0.87 -1.17 12.68
C SER A 97 -0.29 -1.25 13.68
N ALA A 98 -1.14 -2.27 13.60
CA ALA A 98 -2.23 -2.49 14.55
C ALA A 98 -1.70 -2.72 15.98
N ALA A 99 -0.68 -3.56 16.14
CA ALA A 99 -0.05 -3.81 17.43
C ALA A 99 0.54 -2.55 18.06
N THR A 100 1.21 -1.71 17.24
CA THR A 100 1.78 -0.43 17.68
C THR A 100 0.69 0.54 18.16
N ILE A 101 -0.42 0.65 17.39
CA ILE A 101 -1.55 1.50 17.75
C ILE A 101 -2.21 1.03 19.04
N LEU A 102 -2.47 -0.28 19.17
CA LEU A 102 -3.10 -0.86 20.36
C LEU A 102 -2.23 -0.66 21.60
N TYR A 103 -0.93 -0.91 21.48
CA TYR A 103 0.02 -0.69 22.58
C TYR A 103 0.06 0.79 23.01
N ALA A 104 0.18 1.70 22.05
CA ALA A 104 0.24 3.14 22.33
C ALA A 104 -1.06 3.67 22.95
N ALA A 105 -2.21 3.23 22.44
CA ALA A 105 -3.51 3.59 22.99
C ALA A 105 -3.69 3.07 24.43
N PHE A 106 -3.29 1.81 24.67
CA PHE A 106 -3.35 1.21 26.01
C PHE A 106 -2.43 1.95 26.99
N ASP A 107 -1.18 2.23 26.61
CA ASP A 107 -0.23 3.00 27.43
C ASP A 107 -0.77 4.41 27.74
N ALA A 108 -1.34 5.09 26.74
CA ALA A 108 -1.95 6.42 26.93
C ALA A 108 -3.12 6.40 27.92
N VAL A 109 -3.99 5.37 27.87
CA VAL A 109 -5.08 5.20 28.82
C VAL A 109 -4.53 4.97 30.24
N ILE A 110 -3.50 4.13 30.40
CA ILE A 110 -2.84 3.91 31.71
C ILE A 110 -2.29 5.22 32.28
N VAL A 111 -1.66 6.05 31.45
CA VAL A 111 -1.14 7.35 31.91
C VAL A 111 -2.25 8.27 32.37
N ILE A 112 -3.36 8.32 31.61
CA ILE A 112 -4.53 9.13 31.99
C ILE A 112 -5.12 8.66 33.33
N THR A 113 -5.29 7.36 33.50
CA THR A 113 -5.88 6.78 34.75
C THR A 113 -4.98 6.95 35.96
N ASN A 114 -3.65 7.05 35.76
CA ASN A 114 -2.66 7.30 36.81
C ASN A 114 -2.43 8.81 37.11
N GLY A 115 -3.27 9.69 36.62
CA GLY A 115 -3.20 11.12 36.92
C GLY A 115 -2.38 11.97 35.95
N GLY A 116 -2.02 11.39 34.80
CA GLY A 116 -1.23 12.09 33.77
C GLY A 116 0.28 12.06 34.04
N LYS A 117 1.04 12.70 33.17
CA LYS A 117 2.49 12.88 33.32
C LYS A 117 2.91 14.20 32.65
N PRO A 118 3.62 15.07 33.37
CA PRO A 118 4.09 16.33 32.80
C PRO A 118 5.06 16.07 31.63
N VAL A 119 4.87 16.81 30.55
CA VAL A 119 5.67 16.73 29.32
C VAL A 119 6.02 18.15 28.88
N ASP A 120 7.17 18.29 28.27
CA ASP A 120 7.58 19.54 27.62
C ASP A 120 6.75 19.78 26.34
N ALA A 121 5.62 20.47 26.49
CA ALA A 121 4.75 20.82 25.36
C ALA A 121 5.48 21.68 24.32
N GLY A 122 6.48 22.47 24.72
CA GLY A 122 7.29 23.26 23.83
C GLY A 122 8.13 22.39 22.89
N LEU A 123 8.76 21.33 23.43
CA LEU A 123 9.53 20.37 22.62
C LEU A 123 8.63 19.64 21.59
N VAL A 124 7.44 19.19 22.04
CA VAL A 124 6.48 18.52 21.15
C VAL A 124 6.03 19.46 20.03
N ALA A 125 5.67 20.69 20.37
CA ALA A 125 5.24 21.69 19.41
C ALA A 125 6.38 22.04 18.42
N ALA A 126 7.59 22.25 18.91
CA ALA A 126 8.74 22.57 18.06
C ALA A 126 9.06 21.43 17.09
N TYR A 127 9.11 20.18 17.57
CA TYR A 127 9.34 19.02 16.72
C TYR A 127 8.21 18.82 15.70
N SER A 128 6.95 18.83 16.14
CA SER A 128 5.78 18.63 15.27
C SER A 128 5.72 19.72 14.19
N ALA A 129 5.98 20.97 14.53
CA ALA A 129 6.04 22.07 13.56
C ALA A 129 7.18 21.87 12.56
N ALA A 130 8.39 21.56 13.02
CA ALA A 130 9.54 21.34 12.15
C ALA A 130 9.33 20.15 11.20
N SER A 131 8.84 19.02 11.70
CA SER A 131 8.56 17.83 10.89
C SER A 131 7.42 18.07 9.88
N THR A 132 6.38 18.80 10.29
CA THR A 132 5.28 19.19 9.40
C THR A 132 5.76 20.13 8.29
N ILE A 133 6.54 21.14 8.61
CA ILE A 133 7.13 22.06 7.62
C ILE A 133 8.01 21.27 6.64
N ALA A 134 8.90 20.40 7.14
CA ALA A 134 9.73 19.55 6.30
C ALA A 134 8.89 18.67 5.36
N SER A 135 7.80 18.09 5.87
CA SER A 135 6.86 17.28 5.09
C SER A 135 6.15 18.10 4.00
N PHE A 136 5.69 19.30 4.30
CA PHE A 136 5.06 20.18 3.30
C PHE A 136 6.06 20.67 2.24
N ILE A 137 7.29 20.99 2.62
CA ILE A 137 8.35 21.33 1.67
C ILE A 137 8.61 20.14 0.74
N PHE A 138 8.66 18.93 1.28
CA PHE A 138 8.83 17.72 0.49
C PHE A 138 7.64 17.43 -0.41
N VAL A 139 6.40 17.60 0.06
CA VAL A 139 5.17 17.50 -0.75
C VAL A 139 5.20 18.50 -1.91
N TRP A 140 5.59 19.74 -1.64
CA TRP A 140 5.72 20.75 -2.68
C TRP A 140 6.78 20.37 -3.73
N TRP A 141 7.91 19.83 -3.30
CA TRP A 141 8.97 19.38 -4.18
C TRP A 141 8.55 18.16 -5.01
N ILE A 142 7.95 17.13 -4.38
CA ILE A 142 7.55 15.90 -5.08
C ILE A 142 6.39 16.16 -6.06
N ASN A 143 5.47 17.07 -5.76
CA ASN A 143 4.37 17.41 -6.65
C ASN A 143 4.83 17.98 -8.01
N ARG A 144 6.03 18.56 -8.07
CA ARG A 144 6.63 19.01 -9.34
C ARG A 144 7.02 17.83 -10.24
N HIS A 145 7.21 16.65 -9.66
CA HIS A 145 7.61 15.43 -10.34
C HIS A 145 6.47 14.40 -10.42
N ALA A 146 5.33 14.64 -9.77
CA ALA A 146 4.22 13.67 -9.65
C ALA A 146 3.58 13.26 -10.98
N ARG A 147 3.77 14.05 -12.03
CA ARG A 147 3.26 13.76 -13.40
C ARG A 147 4.19 12.87 -14.22
N VAL A 148 5.38 12.58 -13.70
CA VAL A 148 6.40 11.81 -14.42
C VAL A 148 6.05 10.32 -14.43
N SER A 149 5.48 9.80 -13.31
CA SER A 149 5.00 8.43 -13.23
C SER A 149 3.94 8.29 -12.14
N ASP A 150 3.09 7.26 -12.26
CA ASP A 150 2.06 6.93 -11.28
C ASP A 150 2.65 6.58 -9.92
N LEU A 151 3.85 5.99 -9.88
CA LEU A 151 4.56 5.66 -8.64
C LEU A 151 4.94 6.93 -7.87
N VAL A 152 5.47 7.93 -8.55
CA VAL A 152 5.79 9.24 -7.94
C VAL A 152 4.51 9.95 -7.49
N GLY A 153 3.42 9.82 -8.25
CA GLY A 153 2.10 10.32 -7.88
C GLY A 153 1.57 9.70 -6.59
N ALA A 154 1.66 8.38 -6.46
CA ALA A 154 1.26 7.65 -5.26
C ALA A 154 2.08 8.07 -4.03
N GLU A 155 3.40 8.22 -4.18
CA GLU A 155 4.29 8.70 -3.14
C GLU A 155 3.93 10.12 -2.68
N ALA A 156 3.58 11.01 -3.64
CA ALA A 156 3.12 12.36 -3.32
C ALA A 156 1.82 12.37 -2.49
N ILE A 157 0.90 11.46 -2.78
CA ILE A 157 -0.35 11.29 -2.01
C ILE A 157 -0.04 10.81 -0.59
N ALA A 158 0.86 9.85 -0.43
CA ALA A 158 1.28 9.31 0.87
C ALA A 158 1.89 10.43 1.75
N TRP A 159 2.82 11.21 1.21
CA TRP A 159 3.43 12.33 1.91
C TRP A 159 2.43 13.46 2.24
N ARG A 160 1.49 13.75 1.34
CA ARG A 160 0.42 14.72 1.61
C ARG A 160 -0.44 14.28 2.80
N SER A 161 -0.82 13.02 2.86
CA SER A 161 -1.59 12.46 3.98
C SER A 161 -0.80 12.52 5.28
N GLY A 162 0.50 12.24 5.25
CA GLY A 162 1.42 12.41 6.39
C GLY A 162 1.54 13.86 6.85
N ALA A 163 1.69 14.81 5.93
CA ALA A 163 1.79 16.24 6.23
C ALA A 163 0.51 16.79 6.87
N ILE A 164 -0.67 16.36 6.38
CA ILE A 164 -1.97 16.75 6.98
C ILE A 164 -2.07 16.22 8.41
N ARG A 165 -1.69 14.97 8.65
CA ARG A 165 -1.65 14.39 10.00
C ARG A 165 -0.69 15.17 10.91
N GLY A 166 0.52 15.47 10.42
CA GLY A 166 1.50 16.31 11.13
C GLY A 166 0.96 17.70 11.48
N LEU A 167 0.17 18.32 10.59
CA LEU A 167 -0.47 19.60 10.85
C LEU A 167 -1.48 19.51 12.02
N VAL A 168 -2.31 18.46 12.05
CA VAL A 168 -3.26 18.24 13.16
C VAL A 168 -2.49 18.10 14.49
N MET A 169 -1.39 17.33 14.48
CA MET A 169 -0.54 17.19 15.66
C MET A 169 0.11 18.49 16.09
N THR A 170 0.59 19.28 15.14
CA THR A 170 1.18 20.60 15.41
C THR A 170 0.16 21.55 16.04
N ILE A 171 -1.06 21.60 15.51
CA ILE A 171 -2.15 22.42 16.08
C ILE A 171 -2.45 21.98 17.51
N GLY A 172 -2.57 20.68 17.77
CA GLY A 172 -2.80 20.14 19.11
C GLY A 172 -1.67 20.50 20.08
N ALA A 173 -0.42 20.35 19.66
CA ALA A 173 0.74 20.69 20.48
C ALA A 173 0.86 22.21 20.75
N LEU A 174 0.57 23.06 19.76
CA LEU A 174 0.52 24.51 19.95
C LEU A 174 -0.62 24.93 20.90
N ALA A 175 -1.79 24.32 20.79
CA ALA A 175 -2.87 24.55 21.75
C ALA A 175 -2.43 24.19 23.17
N ALA A 176 -1.66 23.12 23.33
CA ALA A 176 -1.05 22.75 24.59
C ALA A 176 -0.14 23.82 25.16
N VAL A 177 0.74 24.40 24.33
CA VAL A 177 1.65 25.50 24.75
C VAL A 177 0.83 26.73 25.19
N VAL A 178 -0.23 27.07 24.46
CA VAL A 178 -1.11 28.19 24.83
C VAL A 178 -1.81 27.93 26.17
N LEU A 179 -2.34 26.73 26.39
CA LEU A 179 -2.97 26.35 27.65
C LEU A 179 -1.98 26.42 28.82
N ALA A 180 -0.71 26.02 28.59
CA ALA A 180 0.37 26.17 29.54
C ALA A 180 0.58 27.63 29.93
N ALA A 181 0.69 28.50 28.93
CA ALA A 181 0.87 29.95 29.14
C ALA A 181 -0.30 30.60 29.91
N LEU A 182 -1.52 30.03 29.77
CA LEU A 182 -2.72 30.47 30.50
C LEU A 182 -2.83 29.85 31.90
N SER A 183 -1.81 29.15 32.39
CA SER A 183 -1.71 28.51 33.72
C SER A 183 -2.71 27.36 33.97
N PHE A 184 -3.21 26.74 32.92
CA PHE A 184 -4.00 25.51 33.01
C PHE A 184 -3.08 24.27 33.20
N THR A 185 -2.32 24.25 34.31
CA THR A 185 -1.25 23.24 34.53
C THR A 185 -1.77 21.80 34.62
N VAL A 186 -2.94 21.58 35.19
CA VAL A 186 -3.55 20.25 35.34
C VAL A 186 -3.80 19.59 33.97
N ILE A 187 -4.15 20.37 32.94
CA ILE A 187 -4.43 19.85 31.60
C ILE A 187 -3.13 19.39 30.92
N LEU A 188 -1.99 20.01 31.26
CA LEU A 188 -0.70 19.70 30.65
C LEU A 188 -0.25 18.27 30.89
N ASP A 189 -0.58 17.69 32.04
CA ASP A 189 -0.24 16.30 32.37
C ASP A 189 -0.96 15.27 31.48
N TYR A 190 -2.07 15.66 30.86
CA TYR A 190 -2.88 14.80 30.00
C TYR A 190 -2.67 15.05 28.51
N ILE A 191 -1.96 16.11 28.11
CA ILE A 191 -1.82 16.49 26.69
C ILE A 191 -1.12 15.42 25.88
N ASP A 192 0.03 14.91 26.35
CA ASP A 192 0.78 13.88 25.64
C ASP A 192 -0.06 12.62 25.39
N PRO A 193 -0.68 11.97 26.39
CA PRO A 193 -1.50 10.81 26.13
C PRO A 193 -2.76 11.12 25.30
N ILE A 194 -3.33 12.32 25.39
CA ILE A 194 -4.45 12.73 24.50
C ILE A 194 -3.97 12.84 23.05
N LEU A 195 -2.81 13.45 22.81
CA LEU A 195 -2.22 13.52 21.46
C LEU A 195 -1.89 12.14 20.91
N VAL A 196 -1.43 11.19 21.75
CA VAL A 196 -1.27 9.79 21.35
C VAL A 196 -2.60 9.19 20.90
N LEU A 197 -3.67 9.32 21.69
CA LEU A 197 -5.00 8.79 21.36
C LEU A 197 -5.56 9.39 20.07
N VAL A 198 -5.41 10.71 19.90
CA VAL A 198 -5.79 11.40 18.65
C VAL A 198 -5.00 10.82 17.46
N SER A 199 -3.68 10.64 17.60
CA SER A 199 -2.85 10.05 16.57
C SER A 199 -3.27 8.63 16.25
N CYS A 200 -3.53 7.80 17.27
CA CYS A 200 -4.03 6.43 17.11
C CYS A 200 -5.35 6.42 16.34
N ALA A 201 -6.29 7.30 16.67
CA ALA A 201 -7.58 7.39 15.98
C ALA A 201 -7.43 7.80 14.50
N LEU A 202 -6.52 8.73 14.20
CA LEU A 202 -6.25 9.18 12.84
C LEU A 202 -5.62 8.09 11.96
N VAL A 203 -4.77 7.22 12.54
CA VAL A 203 -4.07 6.18 11.78
C VAL A 203 -4.75 4.81 11.84
N ALA A 204 -5.71 4.58 12.75
CA ALA A 204 -6.40 3.31 12.95
C ALA A 204 -7.05 2.71 11.67
N PRO A 205 -7.60 3.48 10.73
CA PRO A 205 -8.15 2.93 9.50
C PRO A 205 -7.10 2.25 8.60
N LEU A 206 -5.80 2.63 8.72
CA LEU A 206 -4.75 2.12 7.85
C LEU A 206 -4.49 0.62 8.05
N PRO A 207 -4.18 0.10 9.27
CA PRO A 207 -3.97 -1.33 9.47
C PRO A 207 -5.18 -2.16 9.05
N TRP A 208 -6.40 -1.69 9.28
CA TRP A 208 -7.60 -2.40 8.84
C TRP A 208 -7.67 -2.57 7.32
N ARG A 209 -7.34 -1.51 6.57
CA ARG A 209 -7.28 -1.57 5.11
C ARG A 209 -6.19 -2.52 4.63
N LEU A 210 -5.00 -2.44 5.22
CA LEU A 210 -3.86 -3.31 4.87
C LEU A 210 -4.19 -4.78 5.13
N LEU A 211 -4.73 -5.09 6.31
CA LEU A 211 -5.11 -6.46 6.68
C LEU A 211 -6.20 -6.99 5.75
N ARG A 212 -7.28 -6.23 5.57
CA ARG A 212 -8.38 -6.66 4.70
C ARG A 212 -7.90 -6.90 3.27
N TYR A 213 -7.16 -5.95 2.70
CA TYR A 213 -6.65 -6.06 1.34
C TYR A 213 -5.70 -7.26 1.19
N GLY A 214 -4.68 -7.34 2.03
CA GLY A 214 -3.67 -8.39 1.92
C GLY A 214 -4.23 -9.79 2.23
N VAL A 215 -5.16 -9.93 3.19
CA VAL A 215 -5.79 -11.22 3.49
C VAL A 215 -6.70 -11.66 2.36
N LEU A 216 -7.55 -10.77 1.80
CA LEU A 216 -8.41 -11.12 0.67
C LEU A 216 -7.59 -11.54 -0.55
N GLU A 217 -6.49 -10.84 -0.82
CA GLU A 217 -5.59 -11.18 -1.92
C GLU A 217 -4.88 -12.54 -1.69
N LEU A 218 -4.48 -12.86 -0.44
CA LEU A 218 -3.92 -14.17 -0.09
C LEU A 218 -4.95 -15.31 -0.16
N LEU A 219 -6.22 -15.00 0.02
CA LEU A 219 -7.34 -15.94 -0.11
C LEU A 219 -7.86 -16.04 -1.56
N GLU A 220 -7.10 -15.48 -2.50
CA GLU A 220 -7.44 -15.49 -3.93
C GLU A 220 -8.84 -14.93 -4.23
N ALA A 221 -9.24 -13.90 -3.48
CA ALA A 221 -10.49 -13.20 -3.75
C ALA A 221 -10.50 -12.60 -5.17
N ALA A 222 -11.70 -12.44 -5.72
CA ALA A 222 -11.87 -11.82 -7.02
C ALA A 222 -11.14 -10.47 -7.11
N PRO A 223 -10.55 -10.14 -8.27
CA PRO A 223 -9.84 -8.89 -8.46
C PRO A 223 -10.76 -7.67 -8.31
N GLU A 224 -10.18 -6.48 -8.31
CA GLU A 224 -10.94 -5.23 -8.23
C GLU A 224 -12.03 -5.16 -9.30
N PRO A 225 -13.20 -4.53 -9.02
CA PRO A 225 -14.35 -4.51 -9.93
C PRO A 225 -14.02 -4.04 -11.35
N THR A 226 -13.06 -3.13 -11.51
CA THR A 226 -12.60 -2.63 -12.81
C THR A 226 -11.88 -3.72 -13.62
N ILE A 227 -11.08 -4.54 -12.96
CA ILE A 227 -10.36 -5.67 -13.59
C ILE A 227 -11.34 -6.78 -13.88
N ALA A 228 -12.22 -7.13 -12.94
CA ALA A 228 -13.26 -8.15 -13.11
C ALA A 228 -14.17 -7.81 -14.31
N ALA A 229 -14.67 -6.57 -14.38
CA ALA A 229 -15.48 -6.11 -15.52
C ALA A 229 -14.74 -6.21 -16.87
N ARG A 230 -13.42 -5.93 -16.88
CA ARG A 230 -12.63 -6.09 -18.10
C ARG A 230 -12.48 -7.56 -18.50
N ILE A 231 -12.34 -8.47 -17.54
CA ILE A 231 -12.31 -9.91 -17.81
C ILE A 231 -13.65 -10.34 -18.43
N ASP A 232 -14.78 -9.98 -17.82
CA ASP A 232 -16.11 -10.33 -18.30
C ASP A 232 -16.37 -9.78 -19.71
N GLU A 233 -15.95 -8.54 -19.98
CA GLU A 233 -16.06 -7.91 -21.31
C GLU A 233 -15.29 -8.72 -22.36
N VAL A 234 -14.01 -9.04 -22.10
CA VAL A 234 -13.15 -9.78 -23.03
C VAL A 234 -13.69 -11.20 -23.27
N ILE A 235 -14.12 -11.89 -22.22
CA ILE A 235 -14.68 -13.24 -22.34
C ILE A 235 -15.96 -13.22 -23.16
N THR A 236 -16.85 -12.25 -22.91
CA THR A 236 -18.11 -12.10 -23.68
C THR A 236 -17.82 -11.77 -25.15
N GLU A 237 -16.90 -10.88 -25.44
CA GLU A 237 -16.51 -10.50 -26.80
C GLU A 237 -15.93 -11.71 -27.57
N VAL A 238 -14.97 -12.42 -26.94
CA VAL A 238 -14.33 -13.59 -27.57
C VAL A 238 -15.32 -14.73 -27.71
N GLY A 239 -16.16 -15.01 -26.70
CA GLY A 239 -17.23 -15.99 -26.78
C GLY A 239 -18.17 -15.75 -27.95
N GLY A 240 -18.62 -14.52 -28.13
CA GLY A 240 -19.46 -14.12 -29.26
C GLY A 240 -18.76 -14.24 -30.61
N ARG A 241 -17.48 -13.84 -30.69
CA ARG A 241 -16.67 -13.92 -31.91
C ARG A 241 -16.45 -15.34 -32.42
N PHE A 242 -16.22 -16.27 -31.52
CA PHE A 242 -15.92 -17.66 -31.85
C PHE A 242 -17.13 -18.60 -31.75
N GLY A 243 -18.32 -18.06 -31.38
CA GLY A 243 -19.53 -18.86 -31.23
C GLY A 243 -19.47 -19.88 -30.10
N LEU A 244 -18.74 -19.55 -29.02
CA LEU A 244 -18.61 -20.37 -27.83
C LEU A 244 -19.90 -20.32 -27.00
N GLY A 245 -20.21 -21.45 -26.34
CA GLY A 245 -21.40 -21.57 -25.51
C GLY A 245 -21.22 -20.96 -24.12
N GLU A 246 -21.76 -21.66 -23.13
CA GLU A 246 -21.65 -21.29 -21.72
C GLU A 246 -20.20 -21.30 -21.26
N SER A 247 -19.83 -20.39 -20.37
CA SER A 247 -18.49 -20.33 -19.80
C SER A 247 -18.52 -20.15 -18.29
N VAL A 248 -17.56 -20.76 -17.62
CA VAL A 248 -17.24 -20.52 -16.21
C VAL A 248 -15.92 -19.79 -16.13
N VAL A 249 -15.92 -18.68 -15.39
CA VAL A 249 -14.74 -17.81 -15.24
C VAL A 249 -14.36 -17.75 -13.77
N ARG A 250 -13.09 -18.06 -13.47
CA ARG A 250 -12.48 -17.85 -12.16
C ARG A 250 -11.30 -16.93 -12.33
N SER A 251 -11.20 -15.92 -11.49
CA SER A 251 -10.08 -14.99 -11.53
C SER A 251 -9.68 -14.53 -10.15
N ALA A 252 -8.37 -14.40 -9.95
CA ALA A 252 -7.77 -13.87 -8.74
C ALA A 252 -6.56 -13.01 -9.07
N LYS A 253 -6.33 -11.97 -8.27
CA LYS A 253 -5.09 -11.19 -8.35
C LYS A 253 -4.22 -11.53 -7.15
N LEU A 254 -2.95 -11.86 -7.41
CA LEU A 254 -1.97 -12.17 -6.38
C LEU A 254 -0.67 -11.42 -6.66
N GLY A 255 -0.38 -10.41 -5.87
CA GLY A 255 0.75 -9.50 -6.14
C GLY A 255 0.59 -8.75 -7.46
N GLY A 256 1.58 -8.87 -8.32
CA GLY A 256 1.57 -8.28 -9.67
C GLY A 256 0.92 -9.16 -10.73
N ARG A 257 0.42 -10.37 -10.38
CA ARG A 257 -0.09 -11.35 -11.34
C ARG A 257 -1.60 -11.48 -11.26
N LEU A 258 -2.21 -11.54 -12.43
CA LEU A 258 -3.61 -11.86 -12.63
C LEU A 258 -3.74 -13.31 -13.09
N TYR A 259 -4.39 -14.14 -12.29
CA TYR A 259 -4.78 -15.49 -12.64
C TYR A 259 -6.18 -15.46 -13.22
N VAL A 260 -6.34 -16.03 -14.40
CA VAL A 260 -7.65 -16.16 -15.07
C VAL A 260 -7.77 -17.58 -15.58
N GLU A 261 -8.81 -18.26 -15.13
CA GLU A 261 -9.19 -19.58 -15.58
C GLU A 261 -10.56 -19.47 -16.23
N VAL A 262 -10.68 -19.98 -17.45
CA VAL A 262 -11.91 -19.92 -18.22
C VAL A 262 -12.15 -21.27 -18.87
N THR A 263 -13.29 -21.86 -18.62
CA THR A 263 -13.74 -23.07 -19.28
C THR A 263 -14.97 -22.76 -20.13
N PHE A 264 -14.92 -23.12 -21.42
CA PHE A 264 -16.05 -22.96 -22.35
C PHE A 264 -16.65 -24.31 -22.70
N LEU A 265 -17.99 -24.38 -22.71
CA LEU A 265 -18.72 -25.54 -23.20
C LEU A 265 -18.96 -25.41 -24.71
N VAL A 266 -18.62 -26.44 -25.47
CA VAL A 266 -18.82 -26.49 -26.93
C VAL A 266 -19.48 -27.80 -27.37
N GLY A 267 -19.99 -27.83 -28.61
CA GLY A 267 -20.54 -29.08 -29.20
C GLY A 267 -19.44 -30.09 -29.47
N ALA A 268 -19.69 -31.36 -29.20
CA ALA A 268 -18.75 -32.44 -29.42
C ALA A 268 -18.30 -32.53 -30.90
N GLY A 269 -17.01 -32.69 -31.12
CA GLY A 269 -16.41 -32.87 -32.45
C GLY A 269 -16.37 -31.63 -33.34
N THR A 270 -16.66 -30.44 -32.80
CA THR A 270 -16.69 -29.17 -33.56
C THR A 270 -15.41 -28.34 -33.43
N TRP A 271 -14.50 -28.72 -32.55
CA TRP A 271 -13.30 -27.92 -32.20
C TRP A 271 -12.01 -28.70 -32.43
N SER A 272 -11.02 -27.98 -32.95
CA SER A 272 -9.64 -28.45 -33.10
C SER A 272 -8.72 -27.74 -32.10
N VAL A 273 -7.51 -28.26 -31.91
CA VAL A 273 -6.48 -27.60 -31.08
C VAL A 273 -6.13 -26.19 -31.63
N ASP A 274 -6.14 -26.05 -32.97
CA ASP A 274 -5.86 -24.72 -33.59
C ASP A 274 -6.92 -23.69 -33.30
N ASP A 275 -8.20 -24.12 -33.19
CA ASP A 275 -9.30 -23.25 -32.79
C ASP A 275 -9.16 -22.82 -31.33
N GLU A 276 -8.83 -23.76 -30.44
CA GLU A 276 -8.54 -23.49 -29.03
C GLU A 276 -7.40 -22.49 -28.87
N ASP A 277 -6.30 -22.68 -29.58
CA ASP A 277 -5.17 -21.75 -29.57
C ASP A 277 -5.54 -20.34 -30.07
N SER A 278 -6.49 -20.26 -30.99
CA SER A 278 -6.97 -18.98 -31.51
C SER A 278 -7.82 -18.23 -30.47
N VAL A 279 -8.69 -18.94 -29.75
CA VAL A 279 -9.45 -18.41 -28.60
C VAL A 279 -8.49 -17.94 -27.50
N ARG A 280 -7.55 -18.81 -27.12
CA ARG A 280 -6.55 -18.51 -26.07
C ARG A 280 -5.76 -17.22 -26.40
N ARG A 281 -5.28 -17.07 -27.64
CA ARG A 281 -4.59 -15.86 -28.09
C ARG A 281 -5.47 -14.62 -28.01
N ALA A 282 -6.75 -14.71 -28.42
CA ALA A 282 -7.67 -13.58 -28.38
C ALA A 282 -7.94 -13.09 -26.94
N ILE A 283 -8.14 -14.01 -26.01
CA ILE A 283 -8.34 -13.69 -24.59
C ILE A 283 -7.07 -13.05 -24.00
N ILE A 284 -5.91 -13.65 -24.20
CA ILE A 284 -4.63 -13.11 -23.69
C ILE A 284 -4.41 -11.70 -24.22
N GLU A 285 -4.65 -11.46 -25.52
CA GLU A 285 -4.47 -10.12 -26.13
C GLU A 285 -5.45 -9.10 -25.54
N GLY A 286 -6.73 -9.48 -25.37
CA GLY A 286 -7.77 -8.62 -24.79
C GLY A 286 -7.46 -8.22 -23.34
N LEU A 287 -6.81 -9.11 -22.57
CA LEU A 287 -6.47 -8.87 -21.17
C LEU A 287 -5.13 -8.13 -20.96
N ARG A 288 -4.30 -7.96 -22.01
CA ARG A 288 -3.04 -7.19 -21.92
C ARG A 288 -3.24 -5.75 -21.45
N SER A 289 -4.41 -5.18 -21.73
CA SER A 289 -4.76 -3.83 -21.31
C SER A 289 -4.83 -3.64 -19.78
N THR A 290 -4.90 -4.74 -19.01
CA THR A 290 -4.87 -4.69 -17.54
C THR A 290 -3.52 -4.27 -16.96
N GLY A 291 -2.43 -4.37 -17.75
CA GLY A 291 -1.07 -4.04 -17.32
C GLY A 291 -0.47 -4.99 -16.27
N LEU A 292 -1.17 -6.08 -15.93
CA LEU A 292 -0.72 -7.10 -14.99
C LEU A 292 0.01 -8.24 -15.70
N ASP A 293 0.86 -8.96 -14.96
CA ASP A 293 1.46 -10.21 -15.41
C ASP A 293 0.36 -11.28 -15.47
N LEU A 294 -0.05 -11.67 -16.69
CA LEU A 294 -1.19 -12.55 -16.91
C LEU A 294 -0.78 -14.01 -16.87
N TRP A 295 -1.46 -14.79 -16.02
CA TRP A 295 -1.45 -16.26 -16.06
C TRP A 295 -2.85 -16.72 -16.42
N ALA A 296 -3.06 -17.11 -17.68
CA ALA A 296 -4.36 -17.51 -18.18
C ALA A 296 -4.37 -18.99 -18.56
N THR A 297 -5.32 -19.71 -18.00
CA THR A 297 -5.68 -21.08 -18.39
C THR A 297 -7.04 -21.02 -19.08
N ILE A 298 -7.07 -21.36 -20.37
CA ILE A 298 -8.29 -21.38 -21.15
C ILE A 298 -8.52 -22.79 -21.61
N GLU A 299 -9.66 -23.35 -21.24
CA GLU A 299 -10.06 -24.71 -21.54
C GLU A 299 -11.34 -24.73 -22.38
N ILE A 300 -11.45 -25.68 -23.28
CA ILE A 300 -12.64 -25.93 -24.08
C ILE A 300 -13.06 -27.37 -23.82
N THR A 301 -14.29 -27.56 -23.35
CA THR A 301 -14.84 -28.89 -23.05
C THR A 301 -16.14 -29.13 -23.81
N ALA A 302 -16.34 -30.38 -24.21
CA ALA A 302 -17.63 -30.84 -24.74
C ALA A 302 -18.46 -31.56 -23.67
N ASP A 303 -17.92 -31.74 -22.47
CA ASP A 303 -18.54 -32.42 -21.35
C ASP A 303 -19.04 -31.39 -20.33
N PRO A 304 -20.39 -31.29 -20.12
CA PRO A 304 -20.92 -30.34 -19.13
C PRO A 304 -20.48 -30.63 -17.70
N GLU A 305 -20.08 -31.87 -17.37
CA GLU A 305 -19.59 -32.21 -16.03
C GLU A 305 -18.19 -31.63 -15.74
N LEU A 306 -17.46 -31.20 -16.78
CA LEU A 306 -16.14 -30.57 -16.67
C LEU A 306 -16.20 -29.03 -16.74
N LEU A 307 -17.39 -28.46 -16.72
CA LEU A 307 -17.57 -27.00 -16.74
C LEU A 307 -17.33 -26.34 -15.36
N ASP A 308 -17.23 -27.13 -14.29
CA ASP A 308 -17.06 -26.67 -12.89
C ASP A 308 -15.68 -26.04 -12.59
#